data_dd5d295af82fd1afb2069457f98da74d
#
_entry.id   dd5d295af82fd1afb2069457f98da74d
#
_cell.length_a   1.000
_cell.length_b   1.000
_cell.length_c   1.000
_cell.angle_alpha   90.00
_cell.angle_beta   90.00
_cell.angle_gamma   90.00
#
_symmetry.space_group_name_H-M   'P 1'
#
loop_
_entity.id
_entity.type
_entity.pdbx_description
1 polymer ?
#
loop_
_entity_poly.entity_id
_entity_poly.type
_entity_poly.pdbx_seq_one_letter_code
_entity_poly.pdbx_strand_id
1 'polypeptide(L)'
;MIPHDKHDKSAAVSRGVREAFGATAAIEDICQMTRGLSSDLVFRIVVEGSPYLLRIMTRIDERRDPARIFTCMKAAAEAGVAPHVWYTNTEDGIAIIDFVEAAPFSETQALVQLPRVLRTLHSLPPFPKTFNYVTAHNGFIWRFRKTDLLPKGEIEEIFTRYEQVCDAYPRLDSDMVSCHMDLKPENILFDGQRVWLVDWEAAFVNDRYFDLAIAANFVVTSDADEWIYLEQYFGQRPDEYQRARFFLMRQVLHMLAAAVFLLLGSLPGSGGKPISQTENLPSFREFHRRIWAGEVDLADNELKVVYGMVHWNQFLENVRRSRFDEALGIVSDRNRMQEGVRLLLPSAP
;
A
#
# COMPACT_ATOMS: atom_id res chain seq x y z
N MET A 1 -11.42 23.14 -18.53
CA MET A 1 -10.40 24.22 -18.56
C MET A 1 -9.45 23.94 -17.40
N ILE A 2 -8.14 23.78 -17.65
CA ILE A 2 -7.15 23.58 -16.57
C ILE A 2 -7.10 24.87 -15.75
N PRO A 3 -7.17 24.84 -14.41
CA PRO A 3 -7.21 26.05 -13.59
C PRO A 3 -5.97 26.94 -13.84
N HIS A 4 -6.20 28.21 -14.07
CA HIS A 4 -5.16 29.23 -14.19
C HIS A 4 -4.60 29.58 -12.79
N ASP A 5 -3.65 28.81 -12.27
CA ASP A 5 -2.89 29.18 -11.08
C ASP A 5 -1.38 29.04 -11.36
N LYS A 6 -0.54 29.55 -10.45
CA LYS A 6 0.92 29.82 -10.56
C LYS A 6 1.80 28.76 -11.24
N HIS A 7 1.23 27.61 -11.67
CA HIS A 7 1.85 26.56 -12.45
C HIS A 7 0.94 26.14 -13.63
N ASP A 8 0.66 27.08 -14.56
CA ASP A 8 -0.04 26.74 -15.79
C ASP A 8 0.81 25.73 -16.61
N LYS A 9 0.50 24.45 -16.46
CA LYS A 9 1.13 23.33 -17.21
C LYS A 9 0.43 23.03 -18.54
N SER A 10 -0.48 23.88 -19.01
CA SER A 10 -1.27 23.63 -20.23
C SER A 10 -0.40 23.44 -21.47
N ALA A 11 0.67 24.22 -21.59
CA ALA A 11 1.63 24.06 -22.70
C ALA A 11 2.40 22.72 -22.60
N ALA A 12 2.79 22.31 -21.39
CA ALA A 12 3.47 21.03 -21.17
C ALA A 12 2.54 19.84 -21.42
N VAL A 13 1.28 19.92 -20.99
CA VAL A 13 0.25 18.91 -21.29
C VAL A 13 0.01 18.79 -22.80
N SER A 14 -0.17 19.92 -23.51
CA SER A 14 -0.35 19.92 -24.94
C SER A 14 0.85 19.34 -25.69
N ARG A 15 2.07 19.59 -25.21
CA ARG A 15 3.30 18.96 -25.73
C ARG A 15 3.25 17.44 -25.52
N GLY A 16 2.94 16.99 -24.30
CA GLY A 16 2.86 15.57 -23.96
C GLY A 16 1.82 14.82 -24.80
N VAL A 17 0.64 15.41 -25.05
CA VAL A 17 -0.38 14.83 -25.92
C VAL A 17 0.14 14.66 -27.36
N ARG A 18 0.82 15.68 -27.90
CA ARG A 18 1.39 15.59 -29.26
C ARG A 18 2.54 14.57 -29.36
N GLU A 19 3.36 14.45 -28.34
CA GLU A 19 4.44 13.46 -28.28
C GLU A 19 3.89 12.02 -28.16
N ALA A 20 2.81 11.84 -27.38
CA ALA A 20 2.17 10.54 -27.19
C ALA A 20 1.39 10.06 -28.43
N PHE A 21 0.61 10.96 -29.09
CA PHE A 21 -0.41 10.58 -30.05
C PHE A 21 -0.20 11.17 -31.44
N GLY A 22 0.80 12.05 -31.65
CA GLY A 22 1.11 12.67 -32.91
C GLY A 22 0.91 14.18 -32.93
N ALA A 23 1.56 14.86 -33.91
CA ALA A 23 1.69 16.32 -33.95
C ALA A 23 0.35 17.09 -33.98
N THR A 24 -0.70 16.47 -34.50
CA THR A 24 -2.05 17.07 -34.65
C THR A 24 -2.99 16.67 -33.51
N ALA A 25 -2.57 15.76 -32.62
CA ALA A 25 -3.40 15.29 -31.52
C ALA A 25 -3.69 16.43 -30.51
N ALA A 26 -4.94 16.49 -30.08
CA ALA A 26 -5.44 17.46 -29.12
C ALA A 26 -6.42 16.81 -28.14
N ILE A 27 -6.57 17.40 -26.95
CA ILE A 27 -7.59 16.97 -26.00
C ILE A 27 -8.97 17.47 -26.52
N GLU A 28 -9.87 16.52 -26.74
CA GLU A 28 -11.25 16.76 -27.17
C GLU A 28 -12.19 17.01 -25.99
N ASP A 29 -11.95 16.29 -24.89
CA ASP A 29 -12.70 16.43 -23.63
C ASP A 29 -11.76 16.24 -22.42
N ILE A 30 -12.07 16.93 -21.32
CA ILE A 30 -11.30 16.86 -20.08
C ILE A 30 -12.21 16.95 -18.85
N CYS A 31 -12.12 15.97 -17.98
CA CYS A 31 -12.88 15.90 -16.73
C CYS A 31 -11.92 15.64 -15.57
N GLN A 32 -11.94 16.52 -14.56
CA GLN A 32 -11.13 16.33 -13.37
C GLN A 32 -11.73 15.22 -12.49
N MET A 33 -10.86 14.31 -12.02
CA MET A 33 -11.20 13.27 -11.07
C MET A 33 -10.81 13.73 -9.67
N THR A 34 -11.77 13.75 -8.75
CA THR A 34 -11.59 14.33 -7.39
C THR A 34 -11.50 13.29 -6.28
N ARG A 35 -11.37 12.00 -6.62
CA ARG A 35 -11.29 10.92 -5.62
C ARG A 35 -9.85 10.66 -5.19
N GLY A 36 -9.64 10.43 -3.88
CA GLY A 36 -8.38 10.05 -3.27
C GLY A 36 -7.74 11.13 -2.39
N LEU A 37 -6.74 10.73 -1.59
CA LEU A 37 -5.96 11.61 -0.69
C LEU A 37 -4.76 12.28 -1.37
N SER A 38 -4.51 11.98 -2.65
CA SER A 38 -3.41 12.57 -3.40
C SER A 38 -3.66 14.06 -3.67
N SER A 39 -2.63 14.88 -3.50
CA SER A 39 -2.66 16.30 -3.87
C SER A 39 -2.50 16.52 -5.37
N ASP A 40 -2.23 15.48 -6.16
CA ASP A 40 -2.02 15.59 -7.59
C ASP A 40 -3.32 15.88 -8.35
N LEU A 41 -3.18 16.56 -9.47
CA LEU A 41 -4.29 16.77 -10.37
C LEU A 41 -4.40 15.57 -11.30
N VAL A 42 -5.55 14.91 -11.26
CA VAL A 42 -5.86 13.74 -12.10
C VAL A 42 -7.04 14.06 -12.97
N PHE A 43 -6.91 13.81 -14.27
CA PHE A 43 -7.95 14.07 -15.26
C PHE A 43 -8.18 12.84 -16.12
N ARG A 44 -9.45 12.57 -16.42
CA ARG A 44 -9.81 11.78 -17.59
C ARG A 44 -9.79 12.73 -18.78
N ILE A 45 -9.01 12.40 -19.81
CA ILE A 45 -8.94 13.14 -21.08
C ILE A 45 -9.41 12.24 -22.22
N VAL A 46 -9.93 12.84 -23.29
CA VAL A 46 -10.25 12.14 -24.53
C VAL A 46 -9.34 12.68 -25.62
N VAL A 47 -8.65 11.79 -26.34
CA VAL A 47 -7.80 12.09 -27.47
C VAL A 47 -8.14 11.10 -28.58
N GLU A 48 -8.46 11.60 -29.79
CA GLU A 48 -8.87 10.78 -30.94
C GLU A 48 -9.99 9.78 -30.60
N GLY A 49 -10.98 10.25 -29.82
CA GLY A 49 -12.14 9.48 -29.40
C GLY A 49 -11.86 8.44 -28.30
N SER A 50 -10.61 8.29 -27.84
CA SER A 50 -10.22 7.31 -26.81
C SER A 50 -9.92 7.98 -25.46
N PRO A 51 -10.32 7.35 -24.32
CA PRO A 51 -10.09 7.91 -23.00
C PRO A 51 -8.68 7.55 -22.48
N TYR A 52 -8.04 8.53 -21.83
CA TYR A 52 -6.75 8.39 -21.15
C TYR A 52 -6.80 9.05 -19.78
N LEU A 53 -5.87 8.68 -18.90
CA LEU A 53 -5.67 9.35 -17.61
C LEU A 53 -4.44 10.25 -17.73
N LEU A 54 -4.65 11.53 -17.47
CA LEU A 54 -3.60 12.53 -17.32
C LEU A 54 -3.38 12.80 -15.84
N ARG A 55 -2.14 12.60 -15.38
CA ARG A 55 -1.71 12.96 -14.02
C ARG A 55 -0.72 14.11 -14.09
N ILE A 56 -0.92 15.11 -13.23
CA ILE A 56 -0.02 16.24 -13.05
C ILE A 56 0.38 16.31 -11.59
N MET A 57 1.65 16.08 -11.31
CA MET A 57 2.19 16.20 -9.96
C MET A 57 2.24 17.67 -9.56
N THR A 58 1.60 18.01 -8.43
CA THR A 58 1.54 19.37 -7.89
C THR A 58 2.70 19.66 -6.97
N ARG A 59 3.35 18.63 -6.45
CA ARG A 59 4.51 18.71 -5.57
C ARG A 59 5.57 17.72 -6.02
N ILE A 60 6.78 18.23 -6.18
CA ILE A 60 7.97 17.45 -6.52
C ILE A 60 9.01 17.70 -5.42
N ASP A 61 9.42 16.64 -4.74
CA ASP A 61 10.47 16.65 -3.71
C ASP A 61 11.14 15.28 -3.64
N GLU A 62 12.10 15.09 -2.72
CA GLU A 62 12.84 13.84 -2.59
C GLU A 62 11.95 12.60 -2.37
N ARG A 63 10.80 12.75 -1.69
CA ARG A 63 9.84 11.66 -1.46
C ARG A 63 8.94 11.44 -2.66
N ARG A 64 8.62 12.51 -3.37
CA ARG A 64 7.76 12.53 -4.58
C ARG A 64 8.61 12.84 -5.81
N ASP A 65 9.62 12.00 -6.04
CA ASP A 65 10.54 12.08 -7.18
C ASP A 65 9.88 11.47 -8.44
N PRO A 66 9.55 12.28 -9.46
CA PRO A 66 8.92 11.79 -10.68
C PRO A 66 9.78 10.76 -11.42
N ALA A 67 11.11 10.88 -11.36
CA ALA A 67 12.00 9.94 -12.02
C ALA A 67 11.84 8.53 -11.44
N ARG A 68 11.79 8.40 -10.12
CA ARG A 68 11.52 7.12 -9.45
C ARG A 68 10.11 6.61 -9.74
N ILE A 69 9.09 7.45 -9.54
CA ILE A 69 7.68 7.07 -9.68
C ILE A 69 7.40 6.57 -11.10
N PHE A 70 7.85 7.32 -12.11
CA PHE A 70 7.61 6.95 -13.51
C PHE A 70 8.42 5.73 -13.94
N THR A 71 9.62 5.51 -13.37
CA THR A 71 10.39 4.28 -13.61
C THR A 71 9.65 3.06 -13.07
N CYS A 72 9.14 3.12 -11.83
CA CYS A 72 8.35 2.03 -11.24
C CYS A 72 7.07 1.75 -12.05
N MET A 73 6.34 2.80 -12.42
CA MET A 73 5.10 2.70 -13.20
C MET A 73 5.34 2.07 -14.58
N LYS A 74 6.40 2.48 -15.30
CA LYS A 74 6.74 1.91 -16.62
C LYS A 74 7.12 0.44 -16.53
N ALA A 75 7.97 0.06 -15.57
CA ALA A 75 8.33 -1.34 -15.36
C ALA A 75 7.11 -2.20 -15.06
N ALA A 76 6.17 -1.70 -14.25
CA ALA A 76 4.93 -2.39 -13.95
C ALA A 76 4.00 -2.48 -15.18
N ALA A 77 3.93 -1.43 -16.00
CA ALA A 77 3.14 -1.42 -17.23
C ALA A 77 3.69 -2.41 -18.29
N GLU A 78 5.00 -2.47 -18.46
CA GLU A 78 5.67 -3.44 -19.34
C GLU A 78 5.40 -4.89 -18.93
N ALA A 79 5.24 -5.15 -17.61
CA ALA A 79 4.88 -6.46 -17.08
C ALA A 79 3.36 -6.74 -17.11
N GLY A 80 2.53 -5.81 -17.58
CA GLY A 80 1.08 -5.93 -17.61
C GLY A 80 0.42 -5.87 -16.22
N VAL A 81 1.08 -5.25 -15.24
CA VAL A 81 0.58 -5.03 -13.87
C VAL A 81 -0.07 -3.65 -13.75
N ALA A 82 0.43 -2.64 -14.49
CA ALA A 82 -0.11 -1.29 -14.56
C ALA A 82 -0.66 -0.99 -15.96
N PRO A 83 -1.57 0.00 -16.10
CA PRO A 83 -2.03 0.50 -17.40
C PRO A 83 -0.86 0.96 -18.27
N HIS A 84 -1.03 0.87 -19.59
CA HIS A 84 0.02 1.29 -20.53
C HIS A 84 0.38 2.77 -20.36
N VAL A 85 1.68 3.08 -20.45
CA VAL A 85 2.22 4.43 -20.27
C VAL A 85 2.55 5.02 -21.64
N TRP A 86 1.79 6.02 -22.05
CA TRP A 86 1.95 6.72 -23.32
C TRP A 86 3.02 7.82 -23.25
N TYR A 87 3.04 8.55 -22.15
CA TYR A 87 3.94 9.69 -21.99
C TYR A 87 4.32 9.90 -20.53
N THR A 88 5.56 10.31 -20.30
CA THR A 88 5.99 10.85 -19.00
C THR A 88 7.01 11.95 -19.20
N ASN A 89 6.93 12.99 -18.38
CA ASN A 89 7.94 14.03 -18.28
C ASN A 89 8.27 14.29 -16.82
N THR A 90 9.52 14.09 -16.43
CA THR A 90 9.98 14.20 -15.05
C THR A 90 10.11 15.64 -14.59
N GLU A 91 10.46 16.58 -15.48
CA GLU A 91 10.61 18.00 -15.18
C GLU A 91 9.25 18.63 -14.89
N ASP A 92 8.27 18.31 -15.74
CA ASP A 92 6.89 18.80 -15.60
C ASP A 92 6.07 17.97 -14.61
N GLY A 93 6.54 16.78 -14.23
CA GLY A 93 5.78 15.85 -13.37
C GLY A 93 4.48 15.39 -14.01
N ILE A 94 4.49 15.14 -15.33
CA ILE A 94 3.31 14.76 -16.11
C ILE A 94 3.41 13.31 -16.55
N ALA A 95 2.30 12.57 -16.44
CA ALA A 95 2.12 11.25 -17.03
C ALA A 95 0.79 11.15 -17.77
N ILE A 96 0.79 10.43 -18.90
CA ILE A 96 -0.42 10.02 -19.64
C ILE A 96 -0.38 8.51 -19.75
N ILE A 97 -1.45 7.86 -19.25
CA ILE A 97 -1.59 6.40 -19.23
C ILE A 97 -2.97 6.01 -19.78
N ASP A 98 -3.15 4.72 -20.07
CA ASP A 98 -4.49 4.21 -20.39
C ASP A 98 -5.48 4.51 -19.27
N PHE A 99 -6.70 4.86 -19.65
CA PHE A 99 -7.81 4.97 -18.72
C PHE A 99 -8.44 3.58 -18.53
N VAL A 100 -8.50 3.10 -17.30
CA VAL A 100 -9.14 1.83 -16.98
C VAL A 100 -10.60 2.08 -16.61
N GLU A 101 -11.51 1.58 -17.44
CA GLU A 101 -12.94 1.54 -17.09
C GLU A 101 -13.15 0.46 -16.03
N ALA A 102 -13.31 0.89 -14.76
CA ALA A 102 -13.39 -0.04 -13.64
C ALA A 102 -14.74 -0.76 -13.63
N ALA A 103 -14.68 -2.08 -13.55
CA ALA A 103 -15.81 -2.97 -13.31
C ALA A 103 -15.87 -3.38 -11.82
N PRO A 104 -17.03 -3.87 -11.32
CA PRO A 104 -17.13 -4.40 -9.98
C PRO A 104 -16.13 -5.53 -9.73
N PHE A 105 -15.41 -5.48 -8.62
CA PHE A 105 -14.39 -6.44 -8.23
C PHE A 105 -14.74 -7.01 -6.86
N SER A 106 -15.22 -8.27 -6.83
CA SER A 106 -15.61 -8.91 -5.58
C SER A 106 -14.39 -9.35 -4.75
N GLU A 107 -14.52 -9.37 -3.42
CA GLU A 107 -13.49 -9.88 -2.51
C GLU A 107 -13.05 -11.31 -2.88
N THR A 108 -13.98 -12.17 -3.32
CA THR A 108 -13.67 -13.54 -3.75
C THR A 108 -12.81 -13.59 -5.02
N GLN A 109 -13.08 -12.72 -5.98
CA GLN A 109 -12.24 -12.61 -7.19
C GLN A 109 -10.86 -12.04 -6.82
N ALA A 110 -10.84 -11.02 -5.97
CA ALA A 110 -9.63 -10.36 -5.50
C ALA A 110 -8.74 -11.32 -4.69
N LEU A 111 -9.33 -12.20 -3.87
CA LEU A 111 -8.61 -13.23 -3.12
C LEU A 111 -7.71 -14.11 -4.01
N VAL A 112 -8.13 -14.36 -5.24
CA VAL A 112 -7.41 -15.22 -6.19
C VAL A 112 -6.52 -14.40 -7.14
N GLN A 113 -7.00 -13.25 -7.62
CA GLN A 113 -6.31 -12.50 -8.66
C GLN A 113 -5.21 -11.58 -8.12
N LEU A 114 -5.43 -10.90 -6.99
CA LEU A 114 -4.45 -9.99 -6.40
C LEU A 114 -3.10 -10.65 -6.11
N PRO A 115 -3.03 -11.80 -5.42
CA PRO A 115 -1.74 -12.43 -5.15
C PRO A 115 -0.98 -12.85 -6.41
N ARG A 116 -1.67 -13.17 -7.50
CA ARG A 116 -1.04 -13.47 -8.80
C ARG A 116 -0.42 -12.22 -9.42
N VAL A 117 -1.13 -11.09 -9.38
CA VAL A 117 -0.61 -9.78 -9.83
C VAL A 117 0.59 -9.36 -8.98
N LEU A 118 0.52 -9.54 -7.65
CA LEU A 118 1.64 -9.26 -6.75
C LEU A 118 2.85 -10.16 -7.02
N ARG A 119 2.63 -11.44 -7.36
CA ARG A 119 3.73 -12.32 -7.77
C ARG A 119 4.44 -11.81 -9.02
N THR A 120 3.68 -11.31 -10.00
CA THR A 120 4.27 -10.71 -11.21
C THR A 120 5.04 -9.45 -10.88
N LEU A 121 4.46 -8.53 -10.09
CA LEU A 121 5.12 -7.31 -9.63
C LEU A 121 6.43 -7.62 -8.89
N HIS A 122 6.39 -8.56 -7.95
CA HIS A 122 7.54 -8.94 -7.12
C HIS A 122 8.62 -9.72 -7.89
N SER A 123 8.35 -10.16 -9.12
CA SER A 123 9.34 -10.77 -10.02
C SER A 123 10.08 -9.76 -10.91
N LEU A 124 9.68 -8.48 -10.88
CA LEU A 124 10.36 -7.43 -11.63
C LEU A 124 11.78 -7.20 -11.12
N PRO A 125 12.68 -6.67 -11.97
CA PRO A 125 13.95 -6.14 -11.51
C PRO A 125 13.74 -5.14 -10.36
N PRO A 126 14.70 -5.04 -9.41
CA PRO A 126 14.57 -4.16 -8.27
C PRO A 126 14.28 -2.71 -8.68
N PHE A 127 13.31 -2.08 -8.05
CA PHE A 127 13.01 -0.66 -8.21
C PHE A 127 14.20 0.22 -7.79
N PRO A 128 14.29 1.48 -8.27
CA PRO A 128 15.50 2.31 -8.12
C PRO A 128 15.95 2.59 -6.69
N LYS A 129 15.05 2.51 -5.72
CA LYS A 129 15.35 2.80 -4.31
C LYS A 129 14.78 1.73 -3.39
N THR A 130 15.53 1.42 -2.34
CA THR A 130 15.06 0.61 -1.21
C THR A 130 14.47 1.54 -0.14
N PHE A 131 13.28 1.22 0.32
CA PHE A 131 12.66 1.90 1.44
C PHE A 131 12.86 1.09 2.72
N ASN A 132 13.60 1.65 3.66
CA ASN A 132 13.71 1.02 4.97
C ASN A 132 12.43 1.32 5.78
N TYR A 133 11.36 0.55 5.49
CA TYR A 133 10.06 0.74 6.11
C TYR A 133 10.14 0.63 7.64
N VAL A 134 10.99 -0.24 8.17
CA VAL A 134 11.12 -0.43 9.63
C VAL A 134 11.59 0.86 10.29
N THR A 135 12.60 1.53 9.75
CA THR A 135 13.07 2.80 10.31
C THR A 135 12.03 3.92 10.17
N ALA A 136 11.39 4.03 9.00
CA ALA A 136 10.41 5.07 8.75
C ALA A 136 9.11 4.84 9.54
N HIS A 137 8.62 3.61 9.57
CA HIS A 137 7.39 3.25 10.28
C HIS A 137 7.59 3.26 11.79
N ASN A 138 8.72 2.78 12.28
CA ASN A 138 9.06 2.91 13.70
C ASN A 138 9.05 4.37 14.14
N GLY A 139 9.49 5.31 13.29
CA GLY A 139 9.39 6.75 13.59
C GLY A 139 7.95 7.20 13.90
N PHE A 140 6.95 6.73 13.16
CA PHE A 140 5.53 7.01 13.43
C PHE A 140 5.03 6.28 14.68
N ILE A 141 5.33 5.01 14.80
CA ILE A 141 4.89 4.16 15.91
C ILE A 141 5.49 4.67 17.25
N TRP A 142 6.79 5.01 17.27
CA TRP A 142 7.44 5.58 18.46
C TRP A 142 6.95 7.00 18.80
N ARG A 143 6.59 7.80 17.79
CA ARG A 143 5.94 9.10 18.04
C ARG A 143 4.57 8.91 18.67
N PHE A 144 3.79 7.95 18.18
CA PHE A 144 2.48 7.61 18.73
C PHE A 144 2.59 7.14 20.19
N ARG A 145 3.55 6.28 20.55
CA ARG A 145 3.80 5.83 21.93
C ARG A 145 3.99 7.01 22.92
N LYS A 146 4.53 8.14 22.44
CA LYS A 146 4.78 9.32 23.28
C LYS A 146 3.56 10.22 23.46
N THR A 147 2.43 9.88 22.86
CA THR A 147 1.18 10.64 22.99
C THR A 147 0.36 10.09 24.16
N ASP A 148 -0.54 10.94 24.68
CA ASP A 148 -1.56 10.55 25.67
C ASP A 148 -2.90 10.21 25.00
N LEU A 149 -2.90 9.74 23.75
CA LEU A 149 -4.12 9.44 22.98
C LEU A 149 -4.87 8.22 23.50
N LEU A 150 -4.17 7.28 24.12
CA LEU A 150 -4.74 6.02 24.64
C LEU A 150 -4.35 5.78 26.09
N PRO A 151 -5.08 4.92 26.85
CA PRO A 151 -4.75 4.56 28.22
C PRO A 151 -3.36 3.91 28.32
N LYS A 152 -2.52 4.36 29.27
CA LYS A 152 -1.13 3.92 29.40
C LYS A 152 -0.96 2.42 29.56
N GLY A 153 -1.87 1.75 30.29
CA GLY A 153 -1.79 0.29 30.52
C GLY A 153 -1.94 -0.53 29.23
N GLU A 154 -2.84 -0.13 28.35
CA GLU A 154 -3.04 -0.79 27.06
C GLU A 154 -1.86 -0.54 26.11
N ILE A 155 -1.31 0.67 26.13
CA ILE A 155 -0.14 1.04 25.34
C ILE A 155 1.04 0.14 25.68
N GLU A 156 1.33 -0.08 26.95
CA GLU A 156 2.50 -0.89 27.37
C GLU A 156 2.36 -2.36 26.94
N GLU A 157 1.17 -2.98 27.08
CA GLU A 157 0.94 -4.35 26.60
C GLU A 157 1.22 -4.46 25.10
N ILE A 158 0.63 -3.57 24.31
CA ILE A 158 0.71 -3.60 22.85
C ILE A 158 2.13 -3.32 22.38
N PHE A 159 2.82 -2.35 22.96
CA PHE A 159 4.20 -2.06 22.57
C PHE A 159 5.16 -3.18 22.94
N THR A 160 4.98 -3.84 24.06
CA THR A 160 5.76 -5.03 24.43
C THR A 160 5.60 -6.13 23.36
N ARG A 161 4.37 -6.40 22.92
CA ARG A 161 4.10 -7.40 21.87
C ARG A 161 4.64 -6.96 20.51
N TYR A 162 4.53 -5.67 20.17
CA TYR A 162 5.09 -5.14 18.94
C TYR A 162 6.62 -5.23 18.89
N GLU A 163 7.31 -4.95 19.99
CA GLU A 163 8.76 -5.10 20.14
C GLU A 163 9.18 -6.56 19.90
N GLN A 164 8.45 -7.54 20.46
CA GLN A 164 8.70 -8.96 20.18
C GLN A 164 8.60 -9.30 18.68
N VAL A 165 7.65 -8.70 17.96
CA VAL A 165 7.57 -8.87 16.50
C VAL A 165 8.78 -8.25 15.81
N CYS A 166 9.18 -7.04 16.18
CA CYS A 166 10.33 -6.36 15.60
C CYS A 166 11.64 -7.12 15.78
N ASP A 167 11.81 -7.75 16.98
CA ASP A 167 13.00 -8.52 17.32
C ASP A 167 13.04 -9.88 16.60
N ALA A 168 11.88 -10.52 16.45
CA ALA A 168 11.77 -11.82 15.81
C ALA A 168 11.72 -11.75 14.28
N TYR A 169 11.17 -10.68 13.69
CA TYR A 169 10.89 -10.61 12.25
C TYR A 169 12.19 -10.47 11.44
N PRO A 170 12.52 -11.43 10.54
CA PRO A 170 13.77 -11.43 9.81
C PRO A 170 13.75 -10.40 8.68
N ARG A 171 14.93 -9.93 8.32
CA ARG A 171 15.17 -9.11 7.14
C ARG A 171 16.04 -9.90 6.17
N LEU A 172 15.41 -10.56 5.22
CA LEU A 172 16.10 -11.41 4.26
C LEU A 172 16.18 -10.69 2.91
N ASP A 173 17.38 -10.58 2.36
CA ASP A 173 17.61 -9.98 1.05
C ASP A 173 16.79 -10.67 -0.06
N SER A 174 16.58 -11.98 0.06
CA SER A 174 15.76 -12.76 -0.88
C SER A 174 14.28 -12.39 -0.91
N ASP A 175 13.80 -11.68 0.11
CA ASP A 175 12.41 -11.23 0.21
C ASP A 175 12.24 -9.75 -0.11
N MET A 176 13.37 -9.04 -0.35
CA MET A 176 13.36 -7.65 -0.81
C MET A 176 13.09 -7.61 -2.30
N VAL A 177 11.91 -7.15 -2.68
CA VAL A 177 11.39 -7.15 -4.04
C VAL A 177 10.80 -5.79 -4.40
N SER A 178 10.47 -5.59 -5.67
CA SER A 178 9.75 -4.41 -6.15
C SER A 178 8.32 -4.42 -5.61
N CYS A 179 8.00 -3.53 -4.67
CA CYS A 179 6.70 -3.43 -4.00
C CYS A 179 5.93 -2.16 -4.39
N HIS A 180 4.61 -2.24 -4.34
CA HIS A 180 3.70 -1.10 -4.54
C HIS A 180 3.56 -0.25 -3.27
N MET A 181 3.43 -0.88 -2.12
CA MET A 181 3.35 -0.34 -0.76
C MET A 181 2.10 0.50 -0.42
N ASP A 182 1.15 0.67 -1.34
CA ASP A 182 -0.12 1.39 -1.11
C ASP A 182 -1.30 0.66 -1.79
N LEU A 183 -1.51 -0.61 -1.44
CA LEU A 183 -2.54 -1.49 -2.03
C LEU A 183 -3.90 -1.30 -1.33
N LYS A 184 -4.42 -0.08 -1.34
CA LYS A 184 -5.80 0.22 -0.94
C LYS A 184 -6.76 -0.01 -2.13
N PRO A 185 -8.06 -0.19 -1.90
CA PRO A 185 -9.03 -0.50 -2.96
C PRO A 185 -9.04 0.48 -4.13
N GLU A 186 -8.80 1.77 -3.86
CA GLU A 186 -8.77 2.81 -4.90
C GLU A 186 -7.59 2.66 -5.87
N ASN A 187 -6.53 1.96 -5.45
CA ASN A 187 -5.34 1.70 -6.25
C ASN A 187 -5.37 0.33 -6.95
N ILE A 188 -6.47 -0.42 -6.79
CA ILE A 188 -6.68 -1.76 -7.36
C ILE A 188 -7.90 -1.70 -8.28
N LEU A 189 -7.65 -1.60 -9.57
CA LEU A 189 -8.72 -1.52 -10.56
C LEU A 189 -8.92 -2.88 -11.23
N PHE A 190 -10.18 -3.20 -11.56
CA PHE A 190 -10.54 -4.40 -12.31
C PHE A 190 -11.35 -4.00 -13.54
N ASP A 191 -10.94 -4.41 -14.73
CA ASP A 191 -11.59 -4.05 -15.99
C ASP A 191 -12.65 -5.08 -16.46
N GLY A 192 -12.96 -6.05 -15.61
CA GLY A 192 -13.84 -7.19 -15.93
C GLY A 192 -13.06 -8.43 -16.36
N GLN A 193 -11.77 -8.32 -16.66
CA GLN A 193 -10.91 -9.43 -17.08
C GLN A 193 -9.67 -9.57 -16.20
N ARG A 194 -8.99 -8.48 -15.88
CA ARG A 194 -7.75 -8.46 -15.10
C ARG A 194 -7.66 -7.29 -14.15
N VAL A 195 -6.75 -7.43 -13.21
CA VAL A 195 -6.45 -6.41 -12.19
C VAL A 195 -5.31 -5.54 -12.66
N TRP A 196 -5.46 -4.24 -12.44
CA TRP A 196 -4.47 -3.21 -12.68
C TRP A 196 -4.13 -2.49 -11.38
N LEU A 197 -2.84 -2.25 -11.14
CA LEU A 197 -2.38 -1.44 -10.03
C LEU A 197 -2.05 -0.03 -10.53
N VAL A 198 -2.51 0.97 -9.77
CA VAL A 198 -2.32 2.39 -10.09
C VAL A 198 -1.80 3.14 -8.85
N ASP A 199 -1.27 4.35 -9.07
CA ASP A 199 -0.70 5.22 -8.02
C ASP A 199 0.60 4.70 -7.39
N TRP A 200 1.68 4.83 -8.15
CA TRP A 200 3.02 4.31 -7.85
C TRP A 200 3.88 5.22 -6.95
N GLU A 201 3.28 6.20 -6.24
CA GLU A 201 4.01 7.14 -5.40
C GLU A 201 4.79 6.48 -4.28
N ALA A 202 4.22 5.43 -3.68
CA ALA A 202 4.81 4.70 -2.58
C ALA A 202 5.69 3.51 -3.02
N ALA A 203 5.90 3.30 -4.32
CA ALA A 203 6.62 2.14 -4.83
C ALA A 203 8.12 2.19 -4.55
N PHE A 204 8.65 1.12 -3.92
CA PHE A 204 10.06 0.93 -3.56
C PHE A 204 10.43 -0.56 -3.54
N VAL A 205 11.72 -0.85 -3.40
CA VAL A 205 12.16 -2.19 -2.98
C VAL A 205 11.84 -2.35 -1.49
N ASN A 206 11.07 -3.39 -1.15
CA ASN A 206 10.68 -3.70 0.22
C ASN A 206 10.42 -5.21 0.40
N ASP A 207 10.16 -5.63 1.64
CA ASP A 207 9.76 -7.00 1.94
C ASP A 207 8.41 -7.33 1.27
N ARG A 208 8.38 -8.45 0.50
CA ARG A 208 7.20 -8.93 -0.22
C ARG A 208 5.97 -9.11 0.66
N TYR A 209 6.17 -9.49 1.92
CA TYR A 209 5.08 -9.69 2.87
C TYR A 209 4.37 -8.39 3.23
N PHE A 210 5.01 -7.23 3.00
CA PHE A 210 4.36 -5.94 3.21
C PHE A 210 3.18 -5.74 2.25
N ASP A 211 3.39 -5.88 0.95
CA ASP A 211 2.33 -5.79 -0.05
C ASP A 211 1.27 -6.88 0.14
N LEU A 212 1.73 -8.12 0.39
CA LEU A 212 0.84 -9.24 0.65
C LEU A 212 -0.09 -8.96 1.83
N ALA A 213 0.44 -8.41 2.92
CA ALA A 213 -0.32 -8.14 4.12
C ALA A 213 -1.27 -6.95 3.98
N ILE A 214 -0.90 -5.89 3.24
CA ILE A 214 -1.81 -4.77 2.95
C ILE A 214 -3.03 -5.28 2.17
N ALA A 215 -2.82 -5.93 1.04
CA ALA A 215 -3.91 -6.42 0.21
C ALA A 215 -4.79 -7.45 0.94
N ALA A 216 -4.17 -8.35 1.73
CA ALA A 216 -4.87 -9.35 2.52
C ALA A 216 -5.80 -8.76 3.58
N ASN A 217 -5.52 -7.55 4.10
CA ASN A 217 -6.41 -6.91 5.05
C ASN A 217 -7.81 -6.66 4.48
N PHE A 218 -7.95 -6.54 3.18
CA PHE A 218 -9.22 -6.37 2.50
C PHE A 218 -9.90 -7.69 2.10
N VAL A 219 -9.13 -8.71 1.71
CA VAL A 219 -9.68 -9.89 1.02
C VAL A 219 -9.53 -11.21 1.78
N VAL A 220 -8.62 -11.31 2.77
CA VAL A 220 -8.43 -12.54 3.56
C VAL A 220 -9.26 -12.46 4.83
N THR A 221 -10.35 -13.21 4.90
CA THR A 221 -11.32 -13.15 5.99
C THR A 221 -11.27 -14.36 6.93
N SER A 222 -10.65 -15.45 6.51
CA SER A 222 -10.55 -16.70 7.26
C SER A 222 -9.18 -17.38 7.07
N ASP A 223 -8.89 -18.41 7.86
CA ASP A 223 -7.70 -19.25 7.66
C ASP A 223 -7.72 -19.97 6.29
N ALA A 224 -8.90 -20.35 5.81
CA ALA A 224 -9.05 -20.94 4.48
C ALA A 224 -8.68 -19.94 3.38
N ASP A 225 -9.13 -18.68 3.49
CA ASP A 225 -8.75 -17.62 2.55
C ASP A 225 -7.25 -17.35 2.59
N GLU A 226 -6.62 -17.38 3.77
CA GLU A 226 -5.17 -17.22 3.91
C GLU A 226 -4.40 -18.28 3.11
N TRP A 227 -4.84 -19.56 3.21
CA TRP A 227 -4.25 -20.64 2.44
C TRP A 227 -4.38 -20.39 0.94
N ILE A 228 -5.58 -20.07 0.46
CA ILE A 228 -5.84 -19.77 -0.96
C ILE A 228 -4.97 -18.61 -1.41
N TYR A 229 -4.97 -17.51 -0.69
CA TYR A 229 -4.23 -16.28 -1.01
C TYR A 229 -2.73 -16.53 -1.17
N LEU A 230 -2.12 -17.17 -0.18
CA LEU A 230 -0.69 -17.45 -0.20
C LEU A 230 -0.31 -18.52 -1.23
N GLU A 231 -1.16 -19.53 -1.46
CA GLU A 231 -0.95 -20.54 -2.51
C GLU A 231 -0.95 -19.89 -3.90
N GLN A 232 -1.88 -18.95 -4.17
CA GLN A 232 -1.90 -18.21 -5.43
C GLN A 232 -0.64 -17.35 -5.62
N TYR A 233 -0.11 -16.80 -4.53
CA TYR A 233 1.12 -16.02 -4.58
C TYR A 233 2.36 -16.88 -4.79
N PHE A 234 2.57 -17.91 -3.99
CA PHE A 234 3.75 -18.77 -4.07
C PHE A 234 3.70 -19.77 -5.23
N GLY A 235 2.52 -20.04 -5.81
CA GLY A 235 2.31 -21.06 -6.83
C GLY A 235 2.35 -22.49 -6.29
N GLN A 236 2.46 -22.62 -4.99
CA GLN A 236 2.47 -23.89 -4.24
C GLN A 236 1.93 -23.63 -2.83
N ARG A 237 1.58 -24.70 -2.13
CA ARG A 237 1.14 -24.61 -0.73
C ARG A 237 2.22 -23.94 0.12
N PRO A 238 1.90 -22.85 0.86
CA PRO A 238 2.87 -22.19 1.72
C PRO A 238 3.29 -23.10 2.89
N ASP A 239 4.55 -22.98 3.31
CA ASP A 239 5.01 -23.64 4.53
C ASP A 239 4.61 -22.85 5.80
N GLU A 240 4.84 -23.44 6.98
CA GLU A 240 4.50 -22.82 8.25
C GLU A 240 5.28 -21.52 8.51
N TYR A 241 6.54 -21.45 8.05
CA TYR A 241 7.36 -20.26 8.18
C TYR A 241 6.85 -19.10 7.31
N GLN A 242 6.46 -19.38 6.08
CA GLN A 242 5.86 -18.38 5.19
C GLN A 242 4.55 -17.84 5.78
N ARG A 243 3.71 -18.71 6.35
CA ARG A 243 2.48 -18.31 7.01
C ARG A 243 2.73 -17.51 8.29
N ALA A 244 3.70 -17.91 9.10
CA ALA A 244 4.08 -17.20 10.31
C ALA A 244 4.59 -15.78 9.99
N ARG A 245 5.46 -15.64 8.99
CA ARG A 245 5.93 -14.34 8.52
C ARG A 245 4.81 -13.45 8.01
N PHE A 246 3.92 -14.00 7.21
CA PHE A 246 2.76 -13.28 6.72
C PHE A 246 1.86 -12.81 7.86
N PHE A 247 1.57 -13.66 8.82
CA PHE A 247 0.80 -13.31 10.01
C PHE A 247 1.48 -12.18 10.82
N LEU A 248 2.78 -12.28 11.09
CA LEU A 248 3.52 -11.25 11.83
C LEU A 248 3.59 -9.92 11.06
N MET A 249 3.77 -9.94 9.75
CA MET A 249 3.73 -8.70 8.94
C MET A 249 2.38 -8.02 9.02
N ARG A 250 1.27 -8.77 9.06
CA ARG A 250 -0.06 -8.17 9.28
C ARG A 250 -0.14 -7.45 10.63
N GLN A 251 0.54 -7.96 11.68
CA GLN A 251 0.61 -7.27 12.97
C GLN A 251 1.41 -5.96 12.87
N VAL A 252 2.54 -5.96 12.14
CA VAL A 252 3.29 -4.73 11.86
C VAL A 252 2.40 -3.69 11.20
N LEU A 253 1.60 -4.09 10.22
CA LEU A 253 0.68 -3.19 9.52
C LEU A 253 -0.48 -2.70 10.39
N HIS A 254 -1.01 -3.54 11.28
CA HIS A 254 -2.01 -3.08 12.24
C HIS A 254 -1.46 -1.97 13.13
N MET A 255 -0.25 -2.15 13.68
CA MET A 255 0.41 -1.11 14.48
C MET A 255 0.71 0.15 13.69
N LEU A 256 1.19 0.01 12.46
CA LEU A 256 1.45 1.16 11.59
C LEU A 256 0.17 1.96 11.30
N ALA A 257 -0.88 1.27 10.87
CA ALA A 257 -2.15 1.92 10.54
C ALA A 257 -2.76 2.58 11.79
N ALA A 258 -2.77 1.89 12.94
CA ALA A 258 -3.20 2.49 14.19
C ALA A 258 -2.44 3.78 14.50
N ALA A 259 -1.10 3.74 14.52
CA ALA A 259 -0.27 4.90 14.83
C ALA A 259 -0.48 6.07 13.84
N VAL A 260 -0.49 5.78 12.53
CA VAL A 260 -0.64 6.80 11.49
C VAL A 260 -2.02 7.46 11.56
N PHE A 261 -3.09 6.66 11.57
CA PHE A 261 -4.44 7.21 11.48
C PHE A 261 -4.90 7.87 12.78
N LEU A 262 -4.49 7.35 13.95
CA LEU A 262 -4.74 8.04 15.21
C LEU A 262 -3.99 9.37 15.31
N LEU A 263 -2.73 9.44 14.88
CA LEU A 263 -1.98 10.69 14.83
C LEU A 263 -2.62 11.68 13.85
N LEU A 264 -2.95 11.27 12.63
CA LEU A 264 -3.53 12.14 11.61
C LEU A 264 -4.93 12.65 12.00
N GLY A 265 -5.77 11.78 12.55
CA GLY A 265 -7.13 12.13 12.97
C GLY A 265 -7.18 13.01 14.23
N SER A 266 -6.10 13.01 15.05
CA SER A 266 -6.01 13.77 16.30
C SER A 266 -5.20 15.05 16.19
N LEU A 267 -4.82 15.49 14.99
CA LEU A 267 -4.08 16.75 14.81
C LEU A 267 -4.89 17.95 15.34
N PRO A 268 -4.24 18.98 15.94
CA PRO A 268 -4.91 20.22 16.34
C PRO A 268 -5.67 20.85 15.17
N GLY A 269 -6.95 21.12 15.36
CA GLY A 269 -7.83 21.69 14.32
C GLY A 269 -8.55 20.64 13.46
N SER A 270 -8.32 19.35 13.68
CA SER A 270 -9.01 18.28 12.96
C SER A 270 -10.50 18.13 13.35
N GLY A 271 -10.95 18.76 14.44
CA GLY A 271 -12.32 18.59 14.99
C GLY A 271 -12.59 17.20 15.57
N GLY A 272 -11.58 16.35 15.65
CA GLY A 272 -11.72 14.98 16.15
C GLY A 272 -12.10 14.94 17.62
N LYS A 273 -13.07 14.07 17.95
CA LYS A 273 -13.44 13.76 19.33
C LYS A 273 -12.31 13.01 20.02
N PRO A 274 -12.16 13.14 21.35
CA PRO A 274 -11.25 12.30 22.10
C PRO A 274 -11.52 10.82 21.83
N ILE A 275 -10.44 10.03 21.64
CA ILE A 275 -10.51 8.60 21.35
C ILE A 275 -11.33 7.83 22.41
N SER A 276 -11.35 8.31 23.66
CA SER A 276 -12.14 7.77 24.76
C SER A 276 -13.69 7.81 24.55
N GLN A 277 -14.16 8.44 23.49
CA GLN A 277 -15.60 8.55 23.16
C GLN A 277 -16.01 7.68 21.96
N THR A 278 -15.11 6.84 21.43
CA THR A 278 -15.43 5.89 20.37
C THR A 278 -16.12 4.66 20.95
N GLU A 279 -17.41 4.83 21.32
CA GLU A 279 -18.29 3.71 21.64
C GLU A 279 -18.79 3.05 20.35
N ASN A 280 -19.00 1.73 20.37
CA ASN A 280 -19.52 0.94 19.24
C ASN A 280 -18.69 0.96 17.96
N LEU A 281 -17.38 0.71 18.10
CA LEU A 281 -16.50 0.54 16.94
C LEU A 281 -16.92 -0.66 16.08
N PRO A 282 -16.96 -0.51 14.75
CA PRO A 282 -17.17 -1.65 13.86
C PRO A 282 -16.02 -2.66 14.01
N SER A 283 -16.30 -3.92 13.70
CA SER A 283 -15.23 -4.92 13.61
C SER A 283 -14.26 -4.58 12.47
N PHE A 284 -13.02 -5.09 12.56
CA PHE A 284 -12.00 -4.95 11.52
C PHE A 284 -12.55 -5.35 10.13
N ARG A 285 -13.27 -6.49 10.07
CA ARG A 285 -13.85 -7.02 8.83
C ARG A 285 -14.93 -6.14 8.25
N GLU A 286 -15.84 -5.68 9.09
CA GLU A 286 -16.91 -4.81 8.67
C GLU A 286 -16.38 -3.48 8.11
N PHE A 287 -15.41 -2.88 8.78
CA PHE A 287 -14.86 -1.61 8.34
C PHE A 287 -14.11 -1.75 7.00
N HIS A 288 -13.31 -2.80 6.83
CA HIS A 288 -12.58 -3.06 5.57
C HIS A 288 -13.52 -3.41 4.42
N ARG A 289 -14.61 -4.17 4.67
CA ARG A 289 -15.66 -4.40 3.67
C ARG A 289 -16.30 -3.09 3.21
N ARG A 290 -16.56 -2.17 4.12
CA ARG A 290 -17.10 -0.84 3.79
C ARG A 290 -16.11 0.01 3.00
N ILE A 291 -14.81 -0.06 3.32
CA ILE A 291 -13.76 0.60 2.51
C ILE A 291 -13.75 -0.01 1.10
N TRP A 292 -13.75 -1.34 0.99
CA TRP A 292 -13.77 -2.03 -0.31
C TRP A 292 -14.97 -1.66 -1.17
N ALA A 293 -16.13 -1.49 -0.54
CA ALA A 293 -17.36 -1.06 -1.20
C ALA A 293 -17.37 0.45 -1.56
N GLY A 294 -16.36 1.22 -1.16
CA GLY A 294 -16.32 2.67 -1.37
C GLY A 294 -17.29 3.46 -0.48
N GLU A 295 -17.75 2.87 0.63
CA GLU A 295 -18.69 3.48 1.59
C GLU A 295 -18.00 4.35 2.64
N VAL A 296 -16.67 4.32 2.72
CA VAL A 296 -15.85 5.03 3.72
C VAL A 296 -14.89 5.95 3.00
N ASP A 297 -14.89 7.24 3.36
CA ASP A 297 -13.91 8.22 2.92
C ASP A 297 -12.93 8.53 4.05
N LEU A 298 -11.70 8.05 3.92
CA LEU A 298 -10.63 8.32 4.88
C LEU A 298 -10.04 9.75 4.77
N ALA A 299 -10.59 10.64 3.95
CA ALA A 299 -10.34 12.08 4.05
C ALA A 299 -10.96 12.66 5.33
N ASP A 300 -12.06 12.08 5.82
CA ASP A 300 -12.72 12.45 7.07
C ASP A 300 -11.85 12.10 8.29
N ASN A 301 -11.65 13.08 9.19
CA ASN A 301 -10.79 12.89 10.37
C ASN A 301 -11.43 12.01 11.46
N GLU A 302 -12.75 12.00 11.60
CA GLU A 302 -13.44 11.09 12.53
C GLU A 302 -13.28 9.64 12.04
N LEU A 303 -13.43 9.40 10.74
CA LEU A 303 -13.23 8.09 10.14
C LEU A 303 -11.75 7.64 10.18
N LYS A 304 -10.77 8.55 10.13
CA LYS A 304 -9.37 8.22 10.41
C LYS A 304 -9.19 7.69 11.84
N VAL A 305 -9.77 8.36 12.84
CA VAL A 305 -9.69 7.91 14.25
C VAL A 305 -10.33 6.53 14.39
N VAL A 306 -11.53 6.33 13.83
CA VAL A 306 -12.20 5.03 13.83
C VAL A 306 -11.34 3.96 13.19
N TYR A 307 -10.75 4.25 12.04
CA TYR A 307 -9.86 3.31 11.33
C TYR A 307 -8.63 2.94 12.15
N GLY A 308 -7.99 3.94 12.77
CA GLY A 308 -6.87 3.70 13.68
C GLY A 308 -7.24 2.81 14.86
N MET A 309 -8.41 3.05 15.49
CA MET A 309 -8.92 2.22 16.59
C MET A 309 -9.30 0.80 16.16
N VAL A 310 -9.87 0.64 14.97
CA VAL A 310 -10.17 -0.68 14.40
C VAL A 310 -8.88 -1.50 14.24
N HIS A 311 -7.80 -0.90 13.76
CA HIS A 311 -6.50 -1.56 13.66
C HIS A 311 -5.86 -1.85 15.02
N TRP A 312 -5.96 -0.91 15.97
CA TRP A 312 -5.50 -1.09 17.33
C TRP A 312 -6.15 -2.29 18.01
N ASN A 313 -7.48 -2.36 17.96
CA ASN A 313 -8.24 -3.47 18.54
C ASN A 313 -7.92 -4.80 17.85
N GLN A 314 -7.76 -4.81 16.53
CA GLN A 314 -7.40 -6.02 15.79
C GLN A 314 -6.01 -6.53 16.18
N PHE A 315 -5.04 -5.62 16.36
CA PHE A 315 -3.73 -6.00 16.87
C PHE A 315 -3.85 -6.63 18.26
N LEU A 316 -4.56 -5.96 19.20
CA LEU A 316 -4.75 -6.43 20.57
C LEU A 316 -5.42 -7.81 20.62
N GLU A 317 -6.44 -8.05 19.81
CA GLU A 317 -7.05 -9.36 19.69
C GLU A 317 -6.07 -10.43 19.19
N ASN A 318 -5.29 -10.09 18.18
CA ASN A 318 -4.38 -11.04 17.53
C ASN A 318 -3.23 -11.45 18.45
N VAL A 319 -2.66 -10.51 19.22
CA VAL A 319 -1.53 -10.80 20.13
C VAL A 319 -1.92 -11.62 21.36
N ARG A 320 -3.23 -11.70 21.64
CA ARG A 320 -3.78 -12.52 22.74
C ARG A 320 -4.14 -13.95 22.31
N ARG A 321 -4.01 -14.30 21.02
CA ARG A 321 -4.27 -15.64 20.49
C ARG A 321 -3.00 -16.48 20.50
N SER A 322 -3.12 -17.81 20.72
CA SER A 322 -1.99 -18.76 20.68
C SER A 322 -1.17 -18.65 19.40
N ARG A 323 -1.85 -18.40 18.28
CA ARG A 323 -1.23 -18.23 16.97
C ARG A 323 -0.13 -17.15 16.95
N PHE A 324 -0.23 -16.12 17.77
CA PHE A 324 0.79 -15.08 17.85
C PHE A 324 2.11 -15.62 18.42
N ASP A 325 2.04 -16.32 19.56
CA ASP A 325 3.22 -16.90 20.18
C ASP A 325 3.79 -18.06 19.32
N GLU A 326 2.96 -18.85 18.69
CA GLU A 326 3.35 -19.88 17.72
C GLU A 326 4.12 -19.27 16.52
N ALA A 327 3.60 -18.20 15.92
CA ALA A 327 4.26 -17.53 14.80
C ALA A 327 5.60 -16.90 15.20
N LEU A 328 5.68 -16.28 16.38
CA LEU A 328 6.93 -15.76 16.94
C LEU A 328 7.96 -16.88 17.13
N GLY A 329 7.53 -18.02 17.70
CA GLY A 329 8.38 -19.19 17.91
C GLY A 329 8.94 -19.71 16.58
N ILE A 330 8.09 -19.97 15.61
CA ILE A 330 8.48 -20.49 14.27
C ILE A 330 9.51 -19.58 13.61
N VAL A 331 9.27 -18.26 13.64
CA VAL A 331 10.16 -17.31 12.99
C VAL A 331 11.49 -17.16 13.73
N SER A 332 11.46 -17.11 15.07
CA SER A 332 12.67 -17.01 15.91
C SER A 332 13.56 -18.25 15.80
N ASP A 333 12.97 -19.46 15.77
CA ASP A 333 13.71 -20.72 15.62
C ASP A 333 14.41 -20.80 14.27
N ARG A 334 13.74 -20.42 13.19
CA ARG A 334 14.32 -20.39 11.85
C ARG A 334 15.49 -19.42 11.76
N ASN A 335 15.37 -18.22 12.38
CA ASN A 335 16.45 -17.23 12.40
C ASN A 335 17.68 -17.76 13.14
N ARG A 336 17.49 -18.37 14.32
CA ARG A 336 18.58 -18.97 15.10
C ARG A 336 19.32 -20.07 14.32
N MET A 337 18.59 -20.93 13.59
CA MET A 337 19.18 -21.95 12.74
C MET A 337 20.02 -21.34 11.61
N GLN A 338 19.53 -20.27 10.97
CA GLN A 338 20.25 -19.60 9.87
C GLN A 338 21.50 -18.88 10.37
N GLU A 339 21.47 -18.22 11.52
CA GLU A 339 22.64 -17.62 12.17
C GLU A 339 23.68 -18.67 12.57
N GLY A 340 23.24 -19.79 13.14
CA GLY A 340 24.12 -20.92 13.49
C GLY A 340 24.84 -21.49 12.26
N VAL A 341 24.15 -21.65 11.14
CA VAL A 341 24.74 -22.11 9.87
C VAL A 341 25.72 -21.06 9.31
N ARG A 342 25.40 -19.77 9.40
CA ARG A 342 26.29 -18.69 8.92
C ARG A 342 27.59 -18.58 9.70
N LEU A 343 27.56 -18.88 11.01
CA LEU A 343 28.75 -18.92 11.86
C LEU A 343 29.63 -20.13 11.61
N LEU A 344 29.10 -21.20 11.02
CA LEU A 344 29.83 -22.43 10.69
C LEU A 344 30.46 -22.39 9.28
N LEU A 345 30.07 -21.45 8.42
CA LEU A 345 30.68 -21.27 7.10
C LEU A 345 31.91 -20.37 7.22
N PRO A 346 33.10 -20.80 6.75
CA PRO A 346 34.28 -19.93 6.75
C PRO A 346 33.96 -18.68 5.91
N SER A 347 34.31 -17.51 6.46
CA SER A 347 34.29 -16.25 5.70
C SER A 347 35.05 -16.49 4.39
N ALA A 348 34.34 -16.29 3.25
CA ALA A 348 34.97 -16.36 1.95
C ALA A 348 36.11 -15.34 1.87
N PRO A 349 37.25 -15.69 1.22
CA PRO A 349 38.43 -14.84 1.16
C PRO A 349 38.23 -13.52 0.41
#